data_3019b6b84e304488baeb20383d5d7cce
#
_entry.id   3019b6b84e304488baeb20383d5d7cce
#
_cell.length_a   1.000
_cell.length_b   1.000
_cell.length_c   1.000
_cell.angle_alpha   90.00
_cell.angle_beta   90.00
_cell.angle_gamma   90.00
#
_symmetry.space_group_name_H-M   'P 1'
#
loop_
_entity.id
_entity.type
_entity.pdbx_description
1 polymer ?
#
loop_
_entity_poly.entity_id
_entity_poly.type
_entity_poly.pdbx_seq_one_letter_code
_entity_poly.pdbx_strand_id
1 'polypeptide(L)'
;MSASETPELELRPATLDDLDAIWAIEHSVFTTEAWSRDMMAEELAAEHRSYLALVAPDGTVRGYGGLLMVGTEGDIQTIAVAPEARGIGAGRRIMVTLIAEAGGS
;
A
#
# COMPACT_ATOMS: atom_id res chain seq x y z
N MET A 1 -20.75 18.27 9.28
CA MET A 1 -19.52 17.97 9.76
C MET A 1 -18.57 17.55 8.68
N SER A 2 -17.51 18.23 8.61
CA SER A 2 -16.60 18.05 7.51
C SER A 2 -15.99 16.65 7.46
N ALA A 3 -15.85 16.01 8.59
CA ALA A 3 -15.25 14.70 8.62
C ALA A 3 -16.02 13.69 7.79
N SER A 4 -17.31 13.90 7.64
CA SER A 4 -18.12 12.96 6.87
C SER A 4 -17.87 13.07 5.38
N GLU A 5 -17.23 14.14 4.93
CA GLU A 5 -16.98 14.34 3.51
C GLU A 5 -15.69 13.75 3.03
N THR A 6 -14.79 13.42 3.95
CA THR A 6 -13.51 12.81 3.61
C THR A 6 -13.55 11.37 4.08
N PRO A 7 -13.31 10.42 3.18
CA PRO A 7 -13.31 9.03 3.59
C PRO A 7 -12.28 8.80 4.69
N GLU A 8 -12.67 8.09 5.70
CA GLU A 8 -11.76 7.74 6.77
C GLU A 8 -11.00 6.50 6.36
N LEU A 9 -9.87 6.71 5.72
CA LEU A 9 -9.03 5.62 5.28
C LEU A 9 -8.10 5.21 6.40
N GLU A 10 -7.96 3.92 6.58
CA GLU A 10 -7.13 3.36 7.63
C GLU A 10 -5.94 2.65 6.99
N LEU A 11 -4.74 2.90 7.53
CA LEU A 11 -3.55 2.16 7.13
C LEU A 11 -3.38 0.99 8.08
N ARG A 12 -3.22 -0.21 7.53
CA ARG A 12 -2.94 -1.39 8.31
C ARG A 12 -1.96 -2.29 7.56
N PRO A 13 -1.31 -3.22 8.26
CA PRO A 13 -0.44 -4.16 7.54
C PRO A 13 -1.24 -4.94 6.51
N ALA A 14 -0.66 -5.10 5.33
CA ALA A 14 -1.26 -5.90 4.28
C ALA A 14 -0.94 -7.37 4.52
N THR A 15 -1.89 -8.23 4.17
CA THR A 15 -1.72 -9.67 4.30
C THR A 15 -2.05 -10.34 2.97
N LEU A 16 -1.88 -11.66 2.92
CA LEU A 16 -2.24 -12.39 1.72
C LEU A 16 -3.73 -12.31 1.40
N ASP A 17 -4.55 -12.01 2.39
CA ASP A 17 -5.98 -11.79 2.14
C ASP A 17 -6.21 -10.56 1.27
N ASP A 18 -5.25 -9.65 1.21
CA ASP A 18 -5.37 -8.45 0.40
C ASP A 18 -4.81 -8.62 -1.01
N LEU A 19 -4.32 -9.81 -1.35
CA LEU A 19 -3.58 -10.01 -2.58
C LEU A 19 -4.38 -9.61 -3.82
N ASP A 20 -5.61 -10.07 -3.93
CA ASP A 20 -6.38 -9.78 -5.14
C ASP A 20 -6.67 -8.30 -5.29
N ALA A 21 -6.97 -7.63 -4.19
CA ALA A 21 -7.26 -6.19 -4.23
C ALA A 21 -5.99 -5.39 -4.56
N ILE A 22 -4.87 -5.75 -3.95
CA ILE A 22 -3.61 -5.07 -4.21
C ILE A 22 -3.18 -5.30 -5.65
N TRP A 23 -3.30 -6.53 -6.14
CA TRP A 23 -2.93 -6.86 -7.50
C TRP A 23 -3.79 -6.09 -8.50
N ALA A 24 -5.07 -5.93 -8.21
CA ALA A 24 -5.95 -5.16 -9.09
C ALA A 24 -5.50 -3.70 -9.17
N ILE A 25 -5.10 -3.11 -8.05
CA ILE A 25 -4.59 -1.74 -8.06
C ILE A 25 -3.30 -1.66 -8.85
N GLU A 26 -2.40 -2.63 -8.64
CA GLU A 26 -1.13 -2.66 -9.36
C GLU A 26 -1.38 -2.64 -10.87
N HIS A 27 -2.30 -3.46 -11.35
CA HIS A 27 -2.61 -3.54 -12.77
C HIS A 27 -3.28 -2.28 -13.29
N SER A 28 -4.02 -1.58 -12.45
CA SER A 28 -4.68 -0.35 -12.89
C SER A 28 -3.70 0.80 -13.02
N VAL A 29 -2.61 0.77 -12.26
CA VAL A 29 -1.63 1.86 -12.24
C VAL A 29 -0.45 1.55 -13.16
N PHE A 30 0.04 0.32 -13.17
CA PHE A 30 1.21 -0.09 -13.93
C PHE A 30 0.77 -1.08 -15.00
N THR A 31 0.35 -0.56 -16.15
CA THR A 31 -0.30 -1.40 -17.16
C THR A 31 0.67 -2.32 -17.88
N THR A 32 1.93 -1.91 -18.03
CA THR A 32 2.89 -2.72 -18.80
C THR A 32 3.95 -3.39 -17.93
N GLU A 33 4.17 -2.86 -16.72
CA GLU A 33 5.21 -3.38 -15.84
C GLU A 33 4.66 -3.89 -14.55
N ALA A 34 3.36 -4.18 -14.52
CA ALA A 34 2.73 -4.69 -13.31
C ALA A 34 3.31 -6.06 -12.97
N TRP A 35 3.46 -6.30 -11.67
CA TRP A 35 3.89 -7.61 -11.19
C TRP A 35 2.80 -8.64 -11.47
N SER A 36 3.22 -9.89 -11.67
CA SER A 36 2.26 -10.99 -11.72
C SER A 36 1.66 -11.20 -10.34
N ARG A 37 0.53 -11.91 -10.32
CA ARG A 37 -0.11 -12.21 -9.05
C ARG A 37 0.79 -13.04 -8.15
N ASP A 38 1.55 -13.96 -8.75
CA ASP A 38 2.47 -14.79 -7.96
C ASP A 38 3.60 -13.96 -7.37
N MET A 39 4.14 -13.01 -8.13
CA MET A 39 5.17 -12.15 -7.61
C MET A 39 4.66 -11.30 -6.46
N MET A 40 3.45 -10.79 -6.59
CA MET A 40 2.86 -9.99 -5.52
C MET A 40 2.64 -10.84 -4.28
N ALA A 41 2.20 -12.09 -4.45
CA ALA A 41 2.02 -12.98 -3.30
C ALA A 41 3.34 -13.23 -2.59
N GLU A 42 4.42 -13.42 -3.34
CA GLU A 42 5.73 -13.62 -2.73
C GLU A 42 6.18 -12.39 -1.95
N GLU A 43 5.91 -11.20 -2.50
CA GLU A 43 6.27 -9.97 -1.82
C GLU A 43 5.51 -9.80 -0.52
N LEU A 44 4.22 -10.09 -0.54
CA LEU A 44 3.41 -9.93 0.67
C LEU A 44 3.82 -10.90 1.77
N ALA A 45 4.37 -12.05 1.39
CA ALA A 45 4.78 -13.07 2.35
C ALA A 45 6.25 -12.97 2.75
N ALA A 46 7.02 -12.10 2.11
CA ALA A 46 8.46 -12.04 2.35
C ALA A 46 8.76 -11.38 3.69
N GLU A 47 9.81 -11.88 4.37
CA GLU A 47 10.10 -11.49 5.74
C GLU A 47 10.68 -10.10 5.88
N HIS A 48 11.45 -9.66 4.90
CA HIS A 48 12.13 -8.38 5.01
C HIS A 48 11.39 -7.27 4.32
N ARG A 49 10.11 -7.49 4.07
CA ARG A 49 9.26 -6.49 3.45
C ARG A 49 8.11 -6.14 4.38
N SER A 50 7.73 -4.88 4.33
CA SER A 50 6.60 -4.40 5.10
C SER A 50 5.62 -3.75 4.13
N TYR A 51 4.46 -4.35 3.98
CA TYR A 51 3.43 -3.82 3.10
C TYR A 51 2.26 -3.28 3.91
N LEU A 52 1.78 -2.11 3.51
CA LEU A 52 0.63 -1.47 4.14
C LEU A 52 -0.50 -1.39 3.13
N ALA A 53 -1.71 -1.60 3.63
CA ALA A 53 -2.93 -1.42 2.84
C ALA A 53 -3.68 -0.23 3.39
N LEU A 54 -4.17 0.62 2.48
CA LEU A 54 -5.01 1.75 2.83
C LEU A 54 -6.44 1.34 2.55
N VAL A 55 -7.27 1.29 3.59
CA VAL A 55 -8.56 0.62 3.54
C VAL A 55 -9.66 1.59 3.89
N ALA A 56 -10.71 1.59 3.09
CA ALA A 56 -11.91 2.41 3.34
C ALA A 56 -12.76 1.77 4.43
N PRO A 57 -13.69 2.55 5.01
CA PRO A 57 -14.55 2.01 6.09
C PRO A 57 -15.35 0.77 5.69
N ASP A 58 -15.63 0.61 4.40
CA ASP A 58 -16.37 -0.58 3.94
C ASP A 58 -15.47 -1.78 3.71
N GLY A 59 -14.17 -1.67 4.01
CA GLY A 59 -13.24 -2.77 3.83
C GLY A 59 -12.55 -2.80 2.49
N THR A 60 -12.87 -1.87 1.59
CA THR A 60 -12.26 -1.84 0.27
C THR A 60 -10.85 -1.29 0.35
N VAL A 61 -9.89 -1.98 -0.27
CA VAL A 61 -8.52 -1.52 -0.35
C VAL A 61 -8.43 -0.42 -1.40
N ARG A 62 -7.96 0.75 -0.99
CA ARG A 62 -7.87 1.91 -1.86
C ARG A 62 -6.45 2.25 -2.28
N GLY A 63 -5.48 1.60 -1.67
CA GLY A 63 -4.09 1.83 -2.00
C GLY A 63 -3.20 0.88 -1.24
N TYR A 64 -1.93 0.87 -1.59
CA TYR A 64 -0.97 0.06 -0.87
C TYR A 64 0.42 0.62 -1.08
N GLY A 65 1.34 0.20 -0.23
CA GLY A 65 2.75 0.54 -0.38
C GLY A 65 3.60 -0.52 0.25
N GLY A 66 4.83 -0.66 -0.25
CA GLY A 66 5.74 -1.67 0.23
C GLY A 66 7.12 -1.11 0.50
N LEU A 67 7.73 -1.60 1.56
CA LEU A 67 9.06 -1.20 2.01
C LEU A 67 9.93 -2.44 2.11
N LEU A 68 11.14 -2.35 1.57
CA LEU A 68 12.15 -3.40 1.72
C LEU A 68 13.17 -2.93 2.75
N MET A 69 13.39 -3.74 3.77
CA MET A 69 14.39 -3.43 4.79
C MET A 69 15.61 -4.31 4.57
N VAL A 70 16.77 -3.67 4.44
CA VAL A 70 18.05 -4.38 4.31
C VAL A 70 18.96 -3.79 5.39
N GLY A 71 19.18 -4.56 6.46
CA GLY A 71 19.93 -4.06 7.59
C GLY A 71 19.19 -2.90 8.22
N THR A 72 19.84 -1.73 8.25
CA THR A 72 19.24 -0.52 8.82
C THR A 72 18.67 0.41 7.75
N GLU A 73 18.69 -0.01 6.48
CA GLU A 73 18.22 0.83 5.39
C GLU A 73 16.89 0.33 4.87
N GLY A 74 16.00 1.27 4.57
CA GLY A 74 14.71 0.94 4.00
C GLY A 74 14.55 1.57 2.63
N ASP A 75 14.05 0.78 1.69
CA ASP A 75 13.76 1.25 0.33
C ASP A 75 12.27 1.05 0.05
N ILE A 76 11.63 2.10 -0.44
CA ILE A 76 10.24 1.98 -0.84
C ILE A 76 10.21 1.24 -2.17
N GLN A 77 9.56 0.09 -2.19
CA GLN A 77 9.47 -0.75 -3.38
C GLN A 77 8.41 -0.25 -4.34
N THR A 78 7.25 0.14 -3.80
CA THR A 78 6.14 0.53 -4.64
C THR A 78 5.11 1.25 -3.79
N ILE A 79 4.41 2.19 -4.41
CA ILE A 79 3.24 2.84 -3.82
C ILE A 79 2.24 3.03 -4.95
N ALA A 80 1.01 2.63 -4.72
CA ALA A 80 -0.04 2.80 -5.71
C ALA A 80 -1.35 3.10 -5.00
N VAL A 81 -2.15 3.97 -5.61
CA VAL A 81 -3.42 4.39 -5.05
C VAL A 81 -4.48 4.23 -6.12
N ALA A 82 -5.61 3.64 -5.74
CA ALA A 82 -6.72 3.49 -6.67
C ALA A 82 -7.21 4.88 -7.11
N PRO A 83 -7.72 4.97 -8.35
CA PRO A 83 -8.16 6.28 -8.86
C PRO A 83 -9.15 7.00 -7.96
N GLU A 84 -10.01 6.26 -7.30
CA GLU A 84 -11.03 6.85 -6.43
C GLU A 84 -10.44 7.55 -5.22
N ALA A 85 -9.23 7.18 -4.81
CA ALA A 85 -8.62 7.76 -3.62
C ALA A 85 -7.53 8.77 -3.95
N ARG A 86 -7.32 9.07 -5.22
CA ARG A 86 -6.31 10.06 -5.60
C ARG A 86 -6.82 11.45 -5.27
N GLY A 87 -5.86 12.34 -5.03
CA GLY A 87 -6.19 13.73 -4.77
C GLY A 87 -6.52 14.05 -3.32
N ILE A 88 -6.51 13.05 -2.46
CA ILE A 88 -6.78 13.27 -1.03
C ILE A 88 -5.53 13.01 -0.18
N GLY A 89 -4.36 12.94 -0.80
CA GLY A 89 -3.13 12.75 -0.07
C GLY A 89 -2.87 11.32 0.36
N ALA A 90 -3.59 10.35 -0.23
CA ALA A 90 -3.46 8.96 0.20
C ALA A 90 -2.06 8.40 -0.06
N GLY A 91 -1.51 8.67 -1.24
CA GLY A 91 -0.17 8.19 -1.57
C GLY A 91 0.87 8.77 -0.63
N ARG A 92 0.74 10.06 -0.32
CA ARG A 92 1.67 10.69 0.61
C ARG A 92 1.55 10.08 2.00
N ARG A 93 0.34 9.78 2.43
CA ARG A 93 0.13 9.18 3.74
C ARG A 93 0.81 7.82 3.83
N ILE A 94 0.69 7.01 2.78
CA ILE A 94 1.38 5.73 2.72
C ILE A 94 2.88 5.94 2.80
N MET A 95 3.41 6.87 1.98
CA MET A 95 4.85 7.11 1.94
C MET A 95 5.38 7.58 3.28
N VAL A 96 4.70 8.52 3.92
CA VAL A 96 5.15 9.06 5.20
C VAL A 96 5.18 7.95 6.25
N THR A 97 4.17 7.10 6.25
CA THR A 97 4.11 6.00 7.21
C THR A 97 5.23 5.00 6.97
N LEU A 98 5.51 4.66 5.72
CA LEU A 98 6.60 3.73 5.41
C LEU A 98 7.96 4.32 5.80
N ILE A 99 8.16 5.60 5.54
CA ILE A 99 9.42 6.26 5.91
C ILE A 99 9.57 6.25 7.42
N ALA A 100 8.49 6.49 8.15
CA ALA A 100 8.54 6.45 9.60
C ALA A 100 8.90 5.06 10.11
N GLU A 101 8.36 4.01 9.48
CA GLU A 101 8.72 2.67 9.86
C GLU A 101 10.19 2.36 9.60
N ALA A 102 10.70 2.84 8.46
CA ALA A 102 12.09 2.58 8.12
C ALA A 102 13.06 3.30 9.04
N GLY A 103 12.72 4.54 9.40
CA GLY A 103 13.62 5.34 10.21
C GLY A 103 13.30 5.39 11.68
N GLY A 104 12.14 4.92 12.05
CA GLY A 104 11.66 5.05 13.41
C GLY A 104 12.05 3.92 14.35
N SER A 105 12.79 2.99 13.85
CA SER A 105 13.19 1.84 14.65
C SER A 105 14.24 2.20 15.67
#